data_1b22aec9bbe0f0104da1079bd7eb69a9
#
_entry.id   1b22aec9bbe0f0104da1079bd7eb69a9
#
_cell.length_a   1.000
_cell.length_b   1.000
_cell.length_c   1.000
_cell.angle_alpha   90.00
_cell.angle_beta   90.00
_cell.angle_gamma   90.00
#
_symmetry.space_group_name_H-M   'P 1'
#
loop_
_entity.id
_entity.type
_entity.pdbx_description
1 polymer ?
#
loop_
_entity_poly.entity_id
_entity_poly.type
_entity_poly.pdbx_seq_one_letter_code
_entity_poly.pdbx_strand_id
1 'polypeptide(L)'
;ALPRRVRFYHAKIDAGNLPSGETYGSLRNVVVIFITTYDPFGLNRMVYTIKNCCVEVPELKYEDGAQTIFLYTRGSEGNPPEELKQLLHYMEHSSVENASTENLKKLHRMVTAVKRDGEVGLAYMNSRKNEGSYKAWTQIRKVREGNYFIAAGGTAYR
;
A
#
# COMPACT_ATOMS: atom_id res chain seq x y z
N ALA A 1 10.03 1.36 12.65
CA ALA A 1 10.68 0.83 11.44
C ALA A 1 9.93 1.17 10.14
N LEU A 2 8.60 1.36 10.17
CA LEU A 2 7.78 1.56 8.97
C LEU A 2 8.17 2.77 8.10
N PRO A 3 8.41 3.99 8.63
CA PRO A 3 8.85 5.13 7.82
C PRO A 3 10.16 4.90 7.06
N ARG A 4 11.12 4.19 7.67
CA ARG A 4 12.39 3.84 6.99
C ARG A 4 12.18 2.85 5.85
N ARG A 5 11.22 1.92 5.99
CA ARG A 5 10.82 0.97 4.95
C ARG A 5 10.17 1.69 3.76
N VAL A 6 9.31 2.66 4.04
CA VAL A 6 8.69 3.53 3.02
C VAL A 6 9.75 4.23 2.19
N ARG A 7 10.71 4.90 2.86
CA ARG A 7 11.82 5.59 2.20
C ARG A 7 12.60 4.66 1.27
N PHE A 8 12.85 3.41 1.71
CA PHE A 8 13.53 2.40 0.89
C PHE A 8 12.73 2.04 -0.37
N TYR A 9 11.39 1.94 -0.27
CA TYR A 9 10.56 1.64 -1.43
C TYR A 9 10.53 2.77 -2.44
N HIS A 10 10.40 4.03 -2.00
CA HIS A 10 10.52 5.18 -2.90
C HIS A 10 11.86 5.16 -3.65
N ALA A 11 12.98 5.06 -2.93
CA ALA A 11 14.30 5.02 -3.55
C ALA A 11 14.46 3.86 -4.54
N LYS A 12 13.93 2.67 -4.21
CA LYS A 12 13.99 1.50 -5.09
C LYS A 12 13.15 1.66 -6.36
N ILE A 13 11.98 2.28 -6.25
CA ILE A 13 11.10 2.56 -7.38
C ILE A 13 11.76 3.58 -8.30
N ASP A 14 12.29 4.67 -7.76
CA ASP A 14 12.95 5.73 -8.53
C ASP A 14 14.20 5.20 -9.24
N ALA A 15 15.06 4.48 -8.52
CA ALA A 15 16.25 3.84 -9.11
C ALA A 15 15.91 2.82 -10.21
N GLY A 16 14.77 2.16 -10.12
CA GLY A 16 14.31 1.22 -11.16
C GLY A 16 13.60 1.87 -12.35
N ASN A 17 13.21 3.14 -12.22
CA ASN A 17 12.46 3.87 -13.27
C ASN A 17 13.28 4.99 -13.94
N LEU A 18 14.49 5.28 -13.48
CA LEU A 18 15.39 6.24 -14.09
C LEU A 18 16.45 5.50 -14.93
N PRO A 19 16.29 5.42 -16.26
CA PRO A 19 17.33 4.81 -17.12
C PRO A 19 18.65 5.59 -17.07
N SER A 20 19.75 4.91 -17.33
CA SER A 20 21.06 5.55 -17.42
C SER A 20 21.07 6.60 -18.54
N GLY A 21 21.52 7.82 -18.21
CA GLY A 21 21.58 8.94 -19.15
C GLY A 21 20.32 9.83 -19.19
N GLU A 22 19.24 9.42 -18.51
CA GLU A 22 18.05 10.25 -18.36
C GLU A 22 18.22 11.34 -17.29
N THR A 23 17.48 12.44 -17.44
CA THR A 23 17.45 13.51 -16.45
C THR A 23 16.50 13.20 -15.30
N TYR A 24 16.71 13.77 -14.12
CA TYR A 24 15.79 13.63 -12.98
C TYR A 24 14.36 14.17 -13.26
N GLY A 25 14.22 15.05 -14.24
CA GLY A 25 12.91 15.54 -14.69
C GLY A 25 12.02 14.47 -15.34
N SER A 26 12.59 13.33 -15.74
CA SER A 26 11.83 12.19 -16.27
C SER A 26 11.26 11.26 -15.17
N LEU A 27 11.62 11.49 -13.89
CA LEU A 27 11.03 10.74 -12.78
C LEU A 27 9.52 10.98 -12.71
N ARG A 28 8.78 9.88 -12.54
CA ARG A 28 7.32 9.93 -12.44
C ARG A 28 6.89 10.13 -11.00
N ASN A 29 5.66 10.64 -10.81
CA ASN A 29 5.06 10.66 -9.49
C ASN A 29 4.94 9.24 -8.92
N VAL A 30 5.32 9.08 -7.65
CA VAL A 30 5.30 7.80 -6.94
C VAL A 30 4.41 7.90 -5.72
N VAL A 31 3.38 7.06 -5.67
CA VAL A 31 2.53 6.90 -4.49
C VAL A 31 2.74 5.50 -3.91
N VAL A 32 3.26 5.44 -2.70
CA VAL A 32 3.40 4.17 -1.96
C VAL A 32 2.25 4.05 -0.97
N ILE A 33 1.44 2.99 -1.10
CA ILE A 33 0.29 2.75 -0.24
C ILE A 33 0.59 1.56 0.68
N PHE A 34 0.48 1.78 1.99
CA PHE A 34 0.52 0.73 3.00
C PHE A 34 -0.86 0.51 3.60
N ILE A 35 -1.30 -0.74 3.59
CA ILE A 35 -2.53 -1.16 4.27
C ILE A 35 -2.12 -1.93 5.51
N THR A 36 -2.60 -1.51 6.68
CA THR A 36 -2.21 -2.07 7.98
C THR A 36 -3.45 -2.44 8.79
N THR A 37 -3.35 -3.53 9.55
CA THR A 37 -4.35 -3.95 10.55
C THR A 37 -4.03 -3.40 11.95
N TYR A 38 -2.99 -2.60 12.07
CA TYR A 38 -2.57 -1.90 13.28
C TYR A 38 -2.37 -0.41 12.98
N ASP A 39 -2.55 0.44 13.99
CA ASP A 39 -2.33 1.87 13.86
C ASP A 39 -0.83 2.19 13.78
N PRO A 40 -0.33 2.69 12.66
CA PRO A 40 1.10 2.98 12.50
C PRO A 40 1.60 4.17 13.32
N PHE A 41 0.70 5.08 13.75
CA PHE A 41 1.05 6.34 14.39
C PHE A 41 0.30 6.62 15.71
N GLY A 42 -0.61 5.75 16.12
CA GLY A 42 -1.32 5.86 17.39
C GLY A 42 -2.42 6.93 17.44
N LEU A 43 -2.90 7.44 16.29
CA LEU A 43 -3.93 8.48 16.20
C LEU A 43 -5.27 7.95 15.70
N ASN A 44 -5.40 6.64 15.55
CA ASN A 44 -6.61 5.92 15.15
C ASN A 44 -7.27 6.41 13.83
N ARG A 45 -6.50 7.07 12.94
CA ARG A 45 -7.03 7.58 11.68
C ARG A 45 -7.08 6.47 10.62
N MET A 46 -8.17 6.45 9.85
CA MET A 46 -8.32 5.54 8.70
C MET A 46 -7.28 5.79 7.62
N VAL A 47 -6.87 7.05 7.44
CA VAL A 47 -5.94 7.46 6.39
C VAL A 47 -4.90 8.42 6.97
N TYR A 48 -3.63 8.15 6.67
CA TYR A 48 -2.52 9.07 6.88
C TYR A 48 -1.85 9.32 5.54
N THR A 49 -1.81 10.58 5.11
CA THR A 49 -1.10 10.99 3.90
C THR A 49 0.17 11.73 4.30
N ILE A 50 1.30 11.24 3.85
CA ILE A 50 2.62 11.81 4.14
C ILE A 50 3.20 12.34 2.84
N LYS A 51 3.65 13.59 2.89
CA LYS A 51 4.39 14.29 1.82
C LYS A 51 5.59 15.02 2.43
N ASN A 52 6.59 15.28 1.63
CA ASN A 52 7.69 16.14 2.02
C ASN A 52 7.22 17.61 2.08
N CYS A 53 7.77 18.37 3.01
CA CYS A 53 7.48 19.80 3.16
C CYS A 53 8.76 20.57 3.57
N CYS A 54 8.78 21.86 3.31
CA CYS A 54 9.78 22.76 3.86
C CYS A 54 9.44 23.08 5.33
N VAL A 55 10.33 22.78 6.25
CA VAL A 55 10.07 22.98 7.70
C VAL A 55 10.00 24.47 8.05
N GLU A 56 10.85 25.28 7.41
CA GLU A 56 10.94 26.73 7.65
C GLU A 56 9.77 27.50 7.02
N VAL A 57 9.18 26.96 5.95
CA VAL A 57 8.07 27.57 5.21
C VAL A 57 7.07 26.47 4.86
N PRO A 58 6.19 26.05 5.78
CA PRO A 58 5.28 24.92 5.57
C PRO A 58 4.27 25.12 4.42
N GLU A 59 3.99 26.38 4.06
CA GLU A 59 3.08 26.75 2.96
C GLU A 59 3.72 26.58 1.57
N LEU A 60 5.06 26.42 1.52
CA LEU A 60 5.77 26.19 0.28
C LEU A 60 5.30 24.87 -0.35
N LYS A 61 4.79 24.94 -1.58
CA LYS A 61 4.43 23.75 -2.36
C LYS A 61 5.71 23.04 -2.80
N TYR A 62 6.09 22.02 -2.06
CA TYR A 62 7.20 21.15 -2.42
C TYR A 62 6.65 19.93 -3.17
N GLU A 63 6.63 20.05 -4.51
CA GLU A 63 6.03 19.05 -5.40
C GLU A 63 7.11 18.13 -6.00
N ASP A 64 7.67 17.25 -5.20
CA ASP A 64 8.66 16.25 -5.63
C ASP A 64 8.03 15.00 -6.27
N GLY A 65 6.70 14.93 -6.32
CA GLY A 65 5.96 13.79 -6.86
C GLY A 65 5.93 12.56 -5.95
N ALA A 66 6.56 12.61 -4.76
CA ALA A 66 6.58 11.50 -3.81
C ALA A 66 5.46 11.62 -2.77
N GLN A 67 4.67 10.56 -2.61
CA GLN A 67 3.60 10.51 -1.62
C GLN A 67 3.51 9.13 -0.99
N THR A 68 3.24 9.09 0.30
CA THR A 68 2.94 7.86 1.02
C THR A 68 1.57 7.94 1.67
N ILE A 69 0.78 6.89 1.50
CA ILE A 69 -0.54 6.76 2.11
C ILE A 69 -0.54 5.52 3.02
N PHE A 70 -0.90 5.71 4.28
CA PHE A 70 -1.18 4.59 5.18
C PHE A 70 -2.69 4.47 5.35
N LEU A 71 -3.20 3.28 5.12
CA LEU A 71 -4.60 2.92 5.30
C LEU A 71 -4.68 1.95 6.47
N TYR A 72 -5.36 2.37 7.54
CA TYR A 72 -5.57 1.55 8.73
C TYR A 72 -6.98 0.95 8.69
N THR A 73 -7.09 -0.39 8.58
CA THR A 73 -8.37 -1.08 8.36
C THR A 73 -9.35 -0.96 9.52
N ARG A 74 -8.83 -0.75 10.75
CA ARG A 74 -9.61 -0.60 11.99
C ARG A 74 -9.70 0.84 12.49
N GLY A 75 -9.19 1.80 11.71
CA GLY A 75 -9.26 3.21 12.07
C GLY A 75 -10.70 3.70 12.18
N SER A 76 -10.97 4.60 13.11
CA SER A 76 -12.28 5.23 13.28
C SER A 76 -12.26 6.74 13.04
N GLU A 77 -11.08 7.34 13.05
CA GLU A 77 -10.90 8.78 12.93
C GLU A 77 -10.71 9.22 11.47
N GLY A 78 -11.19 10.43 11.19
CA GLY A 78 -11.18 11.01 9.86
C GLY A 78 -12.46 10.72 9.09
N ASN A 79 -12.58 11.35 7.92
CA ASN A 79 -13.77 11.18 7.06
C ASN A 79 -13.34 10.94 5.60
N PRO A 80 -12.70 9.79 5.29
CA PRO A 80 -12.42 9.44 3.91
C PRO A 80 -13.71 9.16 3.13
N PRO A 81 -13.66 9.11 1.78
CA PRO A 81 -14.79 8.72 0.96
C PRO A 81 -15.42 7.40 1.42
N GLU A 82 -16.73 7.27 1.27
CA GLU A 82 -17.48 6.11 1.76
C GLU A 82 -17.01 4.80 1.11
N GLU A 83 -16.65 4.86 -0.17
CA GLU A 83 -16.09 3.71 -0.90
C GLU A 83 -14.79 3.20 -0.27
N LEU A 84 -13.96 4.12 0.25
CA LEU A 84 -12.73 3.74 0.92
C LEU A 84 -13.02 3.11 2.29
N LYS A 85 -13.98 3.63 3.05
CA LYS A 85 -14.41 3.01 4.32
C LYS A 85 -14.90 1.59 4.10
N GLN A 86 -15.74 1.38 3.09
CA GLN A 86 -16.26 0.06 2.72
C GLN A 86 -15.15 -0.90 2.28
N LEU A 87 -14.18 -0.41 1.51
CA LEU A 87 -13.00 -1.20 1.13
C LEU A 87 -12.18 -1.61 2.35
N LEU A 88 -11.89 -0.70 3.27
CA LEU A 88 -11.11 -0.99 4.49
C LEU A 88 -11.85 -2.00 5.38
N HIS A 89 -13.16 -1.85 5.54
CA HIS A 89 -13.99 -2.80 6.27
C HIS A 89 -13.99 -4.18 5.61
N TYR A 90 -14.16 -4.24 4.29
CA TYR A 90 -14.06 -5.49 3.54
C TYR A 90 -12.68 -6.14 3.67
N MET A 91 -11.59 -5.37 3.68
CA MET A 91 -10.23 -5.92 3.83
C MET A 91 -10.01 -6.52 5.22
N GLU A 92 -10.61 -5.97 6.26
CA GLU A 92 -10.56 -6.52 7.61
C GLU A 92 -11.39 -7.82 7.70
N HIS A 93 -12.57 -7.85 7.08
CA HIS A 93 -13.51 -8.96 7.10
C HIS A 93 -13.97 -9.29 5.68
N SER A 94 -13.15 -10.05 4.93
CA SER A 94 -13.39 -10.36 3.52
C SER A 94 -14.46 -11.46 3.34
N SER A 95 -15.70 -11.13 3.69
CA SER A 95 -16.87 -11.98 3.50
C SER A 95 -17.78 -11.45 2.38
N VAL A 96 -18.71 -12.27 1.94
CA VAL A 96 -19.69 -11.91 0.89
C VAL A 96 -20.61 -10.78 1.35
N GLU A 97 -20.98 -10.80 2.63
CA GLU A 97 -21.87 -9.80 3.25
C GLU A 97 -21.23 -8.41 3.25
N ASN A 98 -19.91 -8.35 3.42
CA ASN A 98 -19.16 -7.10 3.43
C ASN A 98 -18.80 -6.60 2.04
N ALA A 99 -19.05 -7.39 0.99
CA ALA A 99 -18.92 -6.96 -0.40
C ALA A 99 -20.15 -6.15 -0.83
N SER A 100 -20.34 -4.96 -0.23
CA SER A 100 -21.56 -4.15 -0.33
C SER A 100 -21.77 -3.49 -1.69
N THR A 101 -20.70 -3.22 -2.44
CA THR A 101 -20.78 -2.59 -3.78
C THR A 101 -20.44 -3.56 -4.90
N GLU A 102 -20.83 -3.21 -6.13
CA GLU A 102 -20.50 -4.02 -7.31
C GLU A 102 -18.98 -4.19 -7.51
N ASN A 103 -18.19 -3.15 -7.20
CA ASN A 103 -16.74 -3.23 -7.25
C ASN A 103 -16.18 -4.19 -6.18
N LEU A 104 -16.72 -4.14 -4.97
CA LEU A 104 -16.34 -5.06 -3.89
C LEU A 104 -16.78 -6.49 -4.17
N LYS A 105 -17.94 -6.71 -4.80
CA LYS A 105 -18.38 -8.03 -5.26
C LYS A 105 -17.45 -8.60 -6.34
N LYS A 106 -17.00 -7.76 -7.28
CA LYS A 106 -15.99 -8.18 -8.26
C LYS A 106 -14.67 -8.55 -7.57
N LEU A 107 -14.21 -7.71 -6.64
CA LEU A 107 -13.01 -7.98 -5.85
C LEU A 107 -13.16 -9.29 -5.05
N HIS A 108 -14.29 -9.50 -4.39
CA HIS A 108 -14.57 -10.72 -3.63
C HIS A 108 -14.50 -11.99 -4.49
N ARG A 109 -15.06 -11.95 -5.71
CA ARG A 109 -14.96 -13.08 -6.65
C ARG A 109 -13.50 -13.38 -7.01
N MET A 110 -12.69 -12.34 -7.29
CA MET A 110 -11.26 -12.50 -7.58
C MET A 110 -10.50 -13.08 -6.37
N VAL A 111 -10.74 -12.54 -5.16
CA VAL A 111 -10.12 -13.03 -3.92
C VAL A 111 -10.49 -14.47 -3.65
N THR A 112 -11.75 -14.86 -3.87
CA THR A 112 -12.22 -16.23 -3.68
C THR A 112 -11.60 -17.18 -4.68
N ALA A 113 -11.46 -16.78 -5.95
CA ALA A 113 -10.78 -17.56 -6.98
C ALA A 113 -9.32 -17.83 -6.60
N VAL A 114 -8.59 -16.76 -6.19
CA VAL A 114 -7.18 -16.89 -5.75
C VAL A 114 -7.04 -17.77 -4.51
N LYS A 115 -7.96 -17.68 -3.54
CA LYS A 115 -7.95 -18.52 -2.32
C LYS A 115 -8.20 -20.00 -2.63
N ARG A 116 -8.92 -20.30 -3.71
CA ARG A 116 -9.17 -21.69 -4.17
C ARG A 116 -8.02 -22.26 -5.00
N ASP A 117 -7.14 -21.43 -5.49
CA ASP A 117 -5.97 -21.86 -6.26
C ASP A 117 -4.94 -22.49 -5.31
N GLY A 118 -4.73 -23.81 -5.45
CA GLY A 118 -3.79 -24.56 -4.62
C GLY A 118 -2.34 -24.12 -4.76
N GLU A 119 -1.93 -23.64 -5.94
CA GLU A 119 -0.57 -23.13 -6.17
C GLU A 119 -0.32 -21.84 -5.38
N VAL A 120 -1.30 -20.94 -5.35
CA VAL A 120 -1.22 -19.69 -4.56
C VAL A 120 -1.20 -20.03 -3.07
N GLY A 121 -2.00 -21.01 -2.63
CA GLY A 121 -1.99 -21.50 -1.24
C GLY A 121 -0.62 -22.04 -0.82
N LEU A 122 -0.01 -22.87 -1.66
CA LEU A 122 1.33 -23.41 -1.43
C LEU A 122 2.42 -22.32 -1.43
N ALA A 123 2.36 -21.37 -2.35
CA ALA A 123 3.27 -20.23 -2.41
C ALA A 123 3.18 -19.37 -1.15
N TYR A 124 1.96 -19.12 -0.64
CA TYR A 124 1.73 -18.39 0.60
C TYR A 124 2.28 -19.14 1.82
N MET A 125 2.04 -20.45 1.92
CA MET A 125 2.57 -21.27 3.01
C MET A 125 4.10 -21.34 2.99
N ASN A 126 4.70 -21.44 1.81
CA ASN A 126 6.16 -21.46 1.67
C ASN A 126 6.78 -20.11 2.00
N SER A 127 6.12 -18.99 1.67
CA SER A 127 6.58 -17.66 2.06
C SER A 127 6.58 -17.45 3.59
N ARG A 128 5.58 -17.98 4.30
CA ARG A 128 5.54 -17.94 5.77
C ARG A 128 6.63 -18.78 6.43
N LYS A 129 6.99 -19.93 5.85
CA LYS A 129 8.11 -20.76 6.33
C LYS A 129 9.48 -20.12 6.13
N ASN A 130 9.59 -19.23 5.14
CA ASN A 130 10.81 -18.53 4.78
C ASN A 130 10.89 -17.10 5.34
N GLU A 131 10.14 -16.77 6.39
CA GLU A 131 10.13 -15.43 7.02
C GLU A 131 11.49 -14.93 7.56
N GLY A 132 12.55 -15.74 7.50
CA GLY A 132 13.95 -15.31 7.66
C GLY A 132 14.63 -14.77 6.41
N SER A 133 13.99 -14.83 5.24
CA SER A 133 14.55 -14.40 3.96
C SER A 133 13.75 -13.23 3.37
N TYR A 134 14.38 -12.05 3.32
CA TYR A 134 13.85 -10.79 2.74
C TYR A 134 13.43 -10.88 1.26
N LYS A 135 13.49 -12.03 0.62
CA LYS A 135 13.25 -12.22 -0.82
C LYS A 135 11.77 -12.40 -1.21
N ALA A 136 10.86 -12.66 -0.28
CA ALA A 136 9.50 -13.09 -0.62
C ALA A 136 8.45 -11.97 -0.85
N TRP A 137 8.79 -10.68 -0.65
CA TRP A 137 7.80 -9.60 -0.62
C TRP A 137 7.98 -8.52 -1.69
N THR A 138 8.64 -8.83 -2.80
CA THR A 138 8.82 -7.86 -3.89
C THR A 138 7.99 -8.23 -5.13
N GLN A 139 6.70 -8.46 -4.99
CA GLN A 139 5.81 -8.33 -6.15
C GLN A 139 5.23 -6.91 -6.18
N ILE A 140 6.04 -5.99 -6.68
CA ILE A 140 5.57 -4.69 -7.14
C ILE A 140 4.85 -4.95 -8.46
N ARG A 141 3.52 -5.00 -8.47
CA ARG A 141 2.76 -5.02 -9.71
C ARG A 141 2.74 -3.61 -10.29
N LYS A 142 3.38 -3.44 -11.45
CA LYS A 142 3.25 -2.25 -12.29
C LYS A 142 1.83 -2.26 -12.88
N VAL A 143 0.96 -1.39 -12.40
CA VAL A 143 -0.35 -1.17 -13.04
C VAL A 143 -0.08 -0.36 -14.31
N ARG A 144 -0.39 -0.92 -15.47
CA ARG A 144 -0.38 -0.16 -16.73
C ARG A 144 -1.43 0.95 -16.61
N GLU A 145 -1.04 2.19 -16.97
CA GLU A 145 -1.90 3.39 -17.00
C GLU A 145 -2.24 3.99 -15.62
N GLY A 146 -1.22 4.43 -14.90
CA GLY A 146 -1.34 5.23 -13.68
C GLY A 146 -0.10 5.09 -12.82
N ASN A 147 0.36 6.18 -12.26
CA ASN A 147 1.58 6.26 -11.46
C ASN A 147 1.42 5.69 -10.03
N TYR A 148 0.77 4.52 -9.87
CA TYR A 148 0.46 3.96 -8.56
C TYR A 148 1.12 2.61 -8.34
N PHE A 149 1.76 2.44 -7.16
CA PHE A 149 2.31 1.16 -6.70
C PHE A 149 1.66 0.79 -5.37
N ILE A 150 1.14 -0.42 -5.27
CA ILE A 150 0.53 -0.93 -4.03
C ILE A 150 1.48 -1.93 -3.41
N ALA A 151 1.91 -1.67 -2.17
CA ALA A 151 2.63 -2.63 -1.35
C ALA A 151 1.76 -3.02 -0.15
N ALA A 152 1.38 -4.29 -0.04
CA ALA A 152 0.70 -4.81 1.14
C ALA A 152 1.73 -5.17 2.22
N GLY A 153 1.61 -4.61 3.42
CA GLY A 153 2.48 -4.88 4.56
C GLY A 153 1.85 -5.88 5.53
N GLY A 154 2.52 -7.00 5.79
CA GLY A 154 2.10 -7.96 6.81
C GLY A 154 2.45 -7.52 8.24
N THR A 155 1.82 -8.19 9.19
CA THR A 155 1.89 -8.18 10.67
C THR A 155 3.00 -7.40 11.38
N ALA A 156 2.59 -6.67 12.43
CA ALA A 156 3.49 -6.05 13.40
C ALA A 156 4.37 -7.10 14.09
N TYR A 157 5.67 -6.90 14.07
CA TYR A 157 6.58 -7.55 15.01
C TYR A 157 6.74 -6.68 16.26
N ARG A 158 6.55 -7.30 17.42
CA ARG A 158 6.92 -6.76 18.74
C ARG A 158 8.43 -6.73 18.87
#